data_7042885a64901bb1943372c16569cddd
#
_entry.id   7042885a64901bb1943372c16569cddd
#
_cell.length_a   1.000
_cell.length_b   1.000
_cell.length_c   1.000
_cell.angle_alpha   90.00
_cell.angle_beta   90.00
_cell.angle_gamma   90.00
#
_symmetry.space_group_name_H-M   'P 1'
#
loop_
_entity.id
_entity.type
_entity.pdbx_description
1 polymer ?
#
loop_
_entity_poly.entity_id
_entity_poly.type
_entity_poly.pdbx_seq_one_letter_code
_entity_poly.pdbx_strand_id
1 'polypeptide(L)'
;VVDLVKQHMEGLVENQVDGLMIGWTLGGYPSMNLEVMSQYYWTNEQPDESLQSIFGDMTPVIKEATATFSKAFQNFPFHIGTLYKGPQHMGPSNPLFEHNSHLWATMTGYPYDDLEQWRSVYPIDVFENQLKLTAEGFKAGLDQLLAKITEKDLAQNKRLAEFVDIATATYCLFQSSYQQTVYNVTRNAYDEETDSQKRAQMRAKIQQMLDAEIEIAMKMYAVMIHNSTIGYEAANHYFFNKYSMMEKIICCEYLKTRFQ
;
A
#
# COMPACT_ATOMS: atom_id res chain seq x y z
N VAL A 1 6.29 -2.52 9.06
CA VAL A 1 6.55 -4.00 9.17
C VAL A 1 7.81 -4.28 10.00
N VAL A 2 7.89 -3.62 11.16
CA VAL A 2 9.10 -3.60 12.01
C VAL A 2 9.56 -5.01 12.41
N ASP A 3 8.65 -5.89 12.80
CA ASP A 3 9.02 -7.23 13.28
C ASP A 3 9.64 -8.10 12.17
N LEU A 4 9.16 -7.95 10.92
CA LEU A 4 9.76 -8.65 9.77
C LEU A 4 11.16 -8.12 9.47
N VAL A 5 11.36 -6.80 9.63
CA VAL A 5 12.69 -6.19 9.48
C VAL A 5 13.63 -6.69 10.56
N LYS A 6 13.20 -6.74 11.84
CA LYS A 6 13.99 -7.29 12.94
C LYS A 6 14.41 -8.73 12.64
N GLN A 7 13.45 -9.60 12.30
CA GLN A 7 13.72 -10.99 11.96
C GLN A 7 14.73 -11.13 10.83
N HIS A 8 14.61 -10.29 9.80
CA HIS A 8 15.56 -10.29 8.69
C HIS A 8 16.97 -9.89 9.14
N MET A 9 17.07 -8.82 9.95
CA MET A 9 18.35 -8.34 10.46
C MET A 9 19.01 -9.35 11.40
N GLU A 10 18.25 -9.99 12.26
CA GLU A 10 18.73 -11.08 13.13
C GLU A 10 19.35 -12.21 12.30
N GLY A 11 18.65 -12.64 11.24
CA GLY A 11 19.19 -13.65 10.33
C GLY A 11 20.48 -13.22 9.62
N LEU A 12 20.63 -11.94 9.25
CA LEU A 12 21.86 -11.42 8.66
C LEU A 12 23.02 -11.41 9.67
N VAL A 13 22.78 -11.00 10.90
CA VAL A 13 23.79 -11.00 11.99
C VAL A 13 24.22 -12.44 12.32
N GLU A 14 23.27 -13.37 12.46
CA GLU A 14 23.55 -14.79 12.70
C GLU A 14 24.41 -15.41 11.61
N ASN A 15 24.21 -14.98 10.35
CA ASN A 15 25.01 -15.44 9.21
C ASN A 15 26.28 -14.62 8.97
N GLN A 16 26.67 -13.79 9.94
CA GLN A 16 27.94 -13.02 9.94
C GLN A 16 28.08 -12.10 8.71
N VAL A 17 26.99 -11.44 8.31
CA VAL A 17 27.03 -10.39 7.28
C VAL A 17 27.56 -9.12 7.90
N ASP A 18 28.75 -8.66 7.47
CA ASP A 18 29.47 -7.55 8.07
C ASP A 18 28.85 -6.17 7.83
N GLY A 19 28.03 -6.02 6.81
CA GLY A 19 27.40 -4.74 6.48
C GLY A 19 26.39 -4.84 5.35
N LEU A 20 25.58 -3.80 5.21
CA LEU A 20 24.52 -3.71 4.20
C LEU A 20 24.69 -2.46 3.36
N MET A 21 24.55 -2.59 2.07
CA MET A 21 24.27 -1.48 1.18
C MET A 21 22.78 -1.50 0.84
N ILE A 22 22.03 -0.59 1.47
CA ILE A 22 20.58 -0.46 1.29
C ILE A 22 20.36 0.57 0.21
N GLY A 23 19.76 0.15 -0.87
CA GLY A 23 19.49 1.03 -1.98
C GLY A 23 18.61 0.35 -3.00
N TRP A 24 18.50 0.96 -4.11
CA TRP A 24 17.62 0.76 -5.21
C TRP A 24 16.36 1.62 -5.13
N THR A 25 15.76 1.75 -6.24
CA THR A 25 14.88 2.82 -6.64
C THR A 25 13.59 2.96 -5.87
N LEU A 26 13.10 1.94 -5.21
CA LEU A 26 11.73 1.89 -4.69
C LEU A 26 11.59 2.18 -3.19
N GLY A 27 12.49 2.90 -2.59
CA GLY A 27 12.41 3.02 -1.14
C GLY A 27 13.20 4.15 -0.52
N GLY A 28 13.24 5.29 -1.16
CA GLY A 28 14.03 6.43 -0.69
C GLY A 28 13.52 7.14 0.56
N TYR A 29 12.36 6.76 1.12
CA TYR A 29 11.82 7.44 2.29
C TYR A 29 12.44 6.93 3.59
N PRO A 30 13.00 7.82 4.42
CA PRO A 30 13.51 7.45 5.74
C PRO A 30 12.34 7.02 6.64
N SER A 31 12.19 5.72 6.80
CA SER A 31 11.12 5.12 7.57
C SER A 31 11.63 4.49 8.86
N MET A 32 10.71 4.18 9.77
CA MET A 32 11.01 3.41 10.97
C MET A 32 11.69 2.06 10.65
N ASN A 33 11.42 1.45 9.50
CA ASN A 33 12.10 0.22 9.08
C ASN A 33 13.60 0.44 8.90
N LEU A 34 14.01 1.55 8.28
CA LEU A 34 15.43 1.90 8.12
C LEU A 34 16.08 2.26 9.46
N GLU A 35 15.37 2.93 10.34
CA GLU A 35 15.82 3.21 11.70
C GLU A 35 16.12 1.92 12.47
N VAL A 36 15.20 0.98 12.47
CA VAL A 36 15.37 -0.33 13.11
C VAL A 36 16.53 -1.11 12.48
N MET A 37 16.68 -1.09 11.15
CA MET A 37 17.82 -1.73 10.48
C MET A 37 19.16 -1.13 10.92
N SER A 38 19.24 0.19 11.06
CA SER A 38 20.48 0.87 11.45
C SER A 38 20.95 0.47 12.84
N GLN A 39 20.04 0.15 13.76
CA GLN A 39 20.39 -0.24 15.14
C GLN A 39 21.27 -1.48 15.20
N TYR A 40 21.12 -2.42 14.28
CA TYR A 40 21.90 -3.66 14.27
C TYR A 40 23.38 -3.48 13.91
N TYR A 41 23.76 -2.36 13.30
CA TYR A 41 25.15 -2.14 12.84
C TYR A 41 25.81 -0.88 13.42
N TRP A 42 25.05 0.11 13.86
CA TRP A 42 25.59 1.40 14.27
C TRP A 42 25.62 1.63 15.78
N THR A 43 24.73 0.97 16.49
CA THR A 43 24.61 1.12 17.95
C THR A 43 24.54 -0.24 18.61
N ASN A 44 24.93 -0.30 19.88
CA ASN A 44 24.65 -1.48 20.72
C ASN A 44 23.26 -1.40 21.36
N GLU A 45 22.45 -0.43 20.93
CA GLU A 45 21.09 -0.26 21.44
C GLU A 45 20.18 -1.34 20.85
N GLN A 46 19.25 -1.78 21.67
CA GLN A 46 18.21 -2.67 21.19
C GLN A 46 17.18 -1.85 20.37
N PRO A 47 16.61 -2.40 19.30
CA PRO A 47 15.60 -1.72 18.50
C PRO A 47 14.42 -1.15 19.28
N ASP A 48 14.08 -1.75 20.42
CA ASP A 48 13.03 -1.28 21.31
C ASP A 48 13.40 -0.01 22.09
N GLU A 49 14.67 0.19 22.42
CA GLU A 49 15.17 1.43 23.07
C GLU A 49 15.09 2.61 22.10
N SER A 50 15.40 2.36 20.83
CA SER A 50 15.23 3.36 19.78
C SER A 50 13.77 3.79 19.61
N LEU A 51 12.84 2.85 19.57
CA LEU A 51 11.41 3.16 19.52
C LEU A 51 10.96 3.99 20.73
N GLN A 52 11.47 3.66 21.93
CA GLN A 52 11.19 4.42 23.16
C GLN A 52 11.71 5.86 23.06
N SER A 53 12.89 6.07 22.49
CA SER A 53 13.45 7.41 22.34
C SER A 53 12.66 8.27 21.34
N ILE A 54 12.05 7.65 20.32
CA ILE A 54 11.27 8.34 19.28
C ILE A 54 9.84 8.64 19.74
N PHE A 55 9.18 7.66 20.36
CA PHE A 55 7.74 7.71 20.63
C PHE A 55 7.37 7.87 22.09
N GLY A 56 8.35 7.76 23.02
CA GLY A 56 8.11 7.92 24.45
C GLY A 56 6.98 7.01 24.95
N ASP A 57 6.01 7.58 25.64
CA ASP A 57 4.87 6.86 26.22
C ASP A 57 3.98 6.18 25.16
N MET A 58 4.07 6.59 23.89
CA MET A 58 3.33 5.98 22.78
C MET A 58 3.97 4.71 22.24
N THR A 59 5.17 4.35 22.68
CA THR A 59 5.90 3.16 22.23
C THR A 59 5.10 1.86 22.30
N PRO A 60 4.36 1.54 23.37
CA PRO A 60 3.54 0.33 23.39
C PRO A 60 2.46 0.30 22.30
N VAL A 61 1.84 1.43 22.02
CA VAL A 61 0.82 1.58 20.96
C VAL A 61 1.43 1.33 19.58
N ILE A 62 2.61 1.92 19.34
CA ILE A 62 3.36 1.76 18.09
C ILE A 62 3.79 0.30 17.90
N LYS A 63 4.30 -0.36 18.93
CA LYS A 63 4.71 -1.77 18.88
C LYS A 63 3.52 -2.68 18.53
N GLU A 64 2.36 -2.48 19.15
CA GLU A 64 1.16 -3.25 18.87
C GLU A 64 0.70 -3.07 17.40
N ALA A 65 0.63 -1.83 16.91
CA ALA A 65 0.25 -1.54 15.53
C ALA A 65 1.27 -2.12 14.52
N THR A 66 2.56 -1.97 14.78
CA THR A 66 3.61 -2.51 13.88
C THR A 66 3.65 -4.03 13.86
N ALA A 67 3.33 -4.71 14.96
CA ALA A 67 3.17 -6.16 14.99
C ALA A 67 2.00 -6.60 14.11
N THR A 68 0.87 -5.89 14.18
CA THR A 68 -0.30 -6.15 13.32
C THR A 68 0.05 -5.91 11.85
N PHE A 69 0.74 -4.83 11.50
CA PHE A 69 1.21 -4.57 10.13
C PHE A 69 2.20 -5.63 9.63
N SER A 70 3.11 -6.09 10.50
CA SER A 70 4.08 -7.14 10.16
C SER A 70 3.36 -8.46 9.83
N LYS A 71 2.38 -8.84 10.65
CA LYS A 71 1.55 -10.02 10.41
C LYS A 71 0.72 -9.88 9.13
N ALA A 72 0.15 -8.70 8.88
CA ALA A 72 -0.60 -8.43 7.66
C ALA A 72 0.26 -8.57 6.40
N PHE A 73 1.47 -8.04 6.42
CA PHE A 73 2.38 -8.07 5.28
C PHE A 73 2.87 -9.49 4.93
N GLN A 74 2.81 -10.45 5.83
CA GLN A 74 3.08 -11.86 5.53
C GLN A 74 2.10 -12.46 4.51
N ASN A 75 0.93 -11.85 4.34
CA ASN A 75 -0.03 -12.26 3.32
C ASN A 75 0.26 -11.65 1.94
N PHE A 76 1.13 -10.65 1.83
CA PHE A 76 1.42 -10.02 0.53
C PHE A 76 1.95 -11.08 -0.45
N PRO A 77 1.41 -11.15 -1.69
CA PRO A 77 1.80 -12.16 -2.68
C PRO A 77 3.18 -11.83 -3.25
N PHE A 78 4.22 -12.07 -2.45
CA PHE A 78 5.59 -11.68 -2.74
C PHE A 78 6.18 -12.55 -3.86
N HIS A 79 6.41 -11.92 -5.00
CA HIS A 79 7.16 -12.43 -6.13
C HIS A 79 7.77 -11.26 -6.89
N ILE A 80 8.94 -11.45 -7.53
CA ILE A 80 9.62 -10.37 -8.24
C ILE A 80 8.74 -9.72 -9.32
N GLY A 81 7.95 -10.51 -10.04
CA GLY A 81 7.00 -10.01 -11.03
C GLY A 81 5.90 -9.16 -10.40
N THR A 82 5.29 -9.62 -9.31
CA THR A 82 4.28 -8.86 -8.56
C THR A 82 4.89 -7.58 -7.96
N LEU A 83 6.11 -7.66 -7.44
CA LEU A 83 6.79 -6.51 -6.84
C LEU A 83 6.95 -5.37 -7.84
N TYR A 84 7.33 -5.67 -9.08
CA TYR A 84 7.57 -4.65 -10.12
C TYR A 84 6.36 -4.30 -10.97
N LYS A 85 5.36 -5.16 -11.05
CA LYS A 85 4.23 -4.97 -11.98
C LYS A 85 2.86 -4.98 -11.30
N GLY A 86 2.79 -5.30 -10.01
CA GLY A 86 1.53 -5.37 -9.28
C GLY A 86 0.90 -3.99 -9.00
N PRO A 87 -0.39 -3.96 -8.67
CA PRO A 87 -1.14 -2.71 -8.53
C PRO A 87 -0.65 -1.80 -7.40
N GLN A 88 0.12 -2.34 -6.44
CA GLN A 88 0.71 -1.55 -5.35
C GLN A 88 1.74 -0.51 -5.82
N HIS A 89 2.25 -0.62 -7.04
CA HIS A 89 3.18 0.37 -7.59
C HIS A 89 2.59 1.77 -7.65
N MET A 90 1.36 1.86 -8.17
CA MET A 90 0.66 3.14 -8.33
C MET A 90 -0.40 3.34 -7.25
N GLY A 91 -0.85 2.26 -6.62
CA GLY A 91 -1.90 2.32 -5.60
C GLY A 91 -3.12 3.11 -6.07
N PRO A 92 -3.66 4.02 -5.24
CA PRO A 92 -4.87 4.77 -5.57
C PRO A 92 -4.73 5.71 -6.80
N SER A 93 -3.51 5.98 -7.27
CA SER A 93 -3.32 6.82 -8.45
C SER A 93 -3.48 6.08 -9.78
N ASN A 94 -3.49 4.74 -9.75
CA ASN A 94 -3.59 3.95 -10.96
C ASN A 94 -4.93 4.20 -11.66
N PRO A 95 -4.95 4.59 -12.95
CA PRO A 95 -6.19 4.80 -13.68
C PRO A 95 -6.98 3.49 -13.83
N LEU A 96 -8.29 3.60 -13.91
CA LEU A 96 -9.19 2.49 -14.25
C LEU A 96 -9.73 2.69 -15.66
N PHE A 97 -10.08 1.59 -16.32
CA PHE A 97 -10.53 1.60 -17.72
C PHE A 97 -11.85 0.85 -17.88
N GLU A 98 -12.70 1.32 -18.78
CA GLU A 98 -13.99 0.68 -19.10
C GLU A 98 -13.80 -0.75 -19.64
N HIS A 99 -12.76 -0.95 -20.45
CA HIS A 99 -12.33 -2.24 -21.00
C HIS A 99 -10.84 -2.46 -20.71
N ASN A 100 -10.34 -3.68 -20.89
CA ASN A 100 -8.90 -3.92 -20.76
C ASN A 100 -8.12 -3.00 -21.71
N SER A 101 -7.25 -2.19 -21.15
CA SER A 101 -6.55 -1.14 -21.88
C SER A 101 -5.38 -1.65 -22.70
N HIS A 102 -4.75 -2.75 -22.28
CA HIS A 102 -3.47 -3.25 -22.78
C HIS A 102 -2.35 -2.19 -22.75
N LEU A 103 -2.50 -1.14 -21.92
CA LEU A 103 -1.55 -0.04 -21.81
C LEU A 103 -0.51 -0.29 -20.73
N TRP A 104 0.67 0.25 -20.97
CA TRP A 104 1.82 0.17 -20.08
C TRP A 104 2.43 1.56 -19.88
N ALA A 105 2.90 1.83 -18.67
CA ALA A 105 3.65 3.05 -18.41
C ALA A 105 4.99 3.02 -19.15
N THR A 106 5.31 4.09 -19.85
CA THR A 106 6.45 4.15 -20.76
C THR A 106 7.80 4.04 -20.04
N MET A 107 7.93 4.61 -18.85
CA MET A 107 9.21 4.68 -18.16
C MET A 107 9.52 3.44 -17.34
N THR A 108 8.54 2.88 -16.66
CA THR A 108 8.73 1.76 -15.73
C THR A 108 8.27 0.41 -16.31
N GLY A 109 7.63 0.41 -17.47
CA GLY A 109 7.02 -0.78 -18.05
C GLY A 109 5.90 -1.35 -17.17
N TYR A 110 5.26 -0.52 -16.37
CA TYR A 110 4.18 -0.91 -15.48
C TYR A 110 2.87 -1.12 -16.26
N PRO A 111 2.23 -2.31 -16.17
CA PRO A 111 0.95 -2.56 -16.81
C PRO A 111 -0.20 -2.00 -15.97
N TYR A 112 -1.02 -1.13 -16.55
CA TYR A 112 -2.07 -0.44 -15.79
C TYR A 112 -3.21 -1.34 -15.33
N ASP A 113 -3.54 -2.40 -16.07
CA ASP A 113 -4.68 -3.27 -15.79
C ASP A 113 -4.52 -4.72 -16.29
N ASP A 114 -3.28 -5.15 -16.54
CA ASP A 114 -2.96 -6.51 -16.96
C ASP A 114 -2.83 -7.45 -15.75
N LEU A 115 -3.90 -8.15 -15.43
CA LEU A 115 -3.98 -9.09 -14.32
C LEU A 115 -2.93 -10.22 -14.42
N GLU A 116 -2.58 -10.68 -15.61
CA GLU A 116 -1.61 -11.75 -15.81
C GLU A 116 -0.21 -11.29 -15.38
N GLN A 117 0.14 -10.04 -15.70
CA GLN A 117 1.39 -9.45 -15.26
C GLN A 117 1.39 -9.13 -13.77
N TRP A 118 0.27 -8.65 -13.22
CA TRP A 118 0.14 -8.30 -11.82
C TRP A 118 0.31 -9.51 -10.90
N ARG A 119 -0.42 -10.59 -11.19
CA ARG A 119 -0.43 -11.80 -10.36
C ARG A 119 0.83 -12.64 -10.47
N SER A 120 1.58 -12.47 -11.55
CA SER A 120 2.78 -13.26 -11.82
C SER A 120 2.52 -14.78 -11.75
N VAL A 121 3.11 -15.49 -10.78
CA VAL A 121 2.97 -16.94 -10.63
C VAL A 121 1.72 -17.38 -9.86
N TYR A 122 1.01 -16.44 -9.25
CA TYR A 122 -0.16 -16.77 -8.41
C TYR A 122 -1.41 -17.02 -9.25
N PRO A 123 -2.26 -18.01 -8.91
CA PRO A 123 -3.63 -18.05 -9.40
C PRO A 123 -4.38 -16.78 -9.02
N ILE A 124 -5.33 -16.34 -9.86
CA ILE A 124 -5.98 -15.04 -9.68
C ILE A 124 -6.79 -14.96 -8.38
N ASP A 125 -7.46 -16.03 -8.01
CA ASP A 125 -8.21 -16.14 -6.76
C ASP A 125 -7.31 -16.09 -5.52
N VAL A 126 -6.14 -16.71 -5.59
CA VAL A 126 -5.11 -16.64 -4.53
C VAL A 126 -4.56 -15.22 -4.45
N PHE A 127 -4.22 -14.60 -5.57
CA PHE A 127 -3.70 -13.24 -5.64
C PHE A 127 -4.68 -12.21 -5.04
N GLU A 128 -5.97 -12.27 -5.47
CA GLU A 128 -7.03 -11.42 -4.94
C GLU A 128 -7.19 -11.61 -3.42
N ASN A 129 -7.25 -12.87 -2.95
CA ASN A 129 -7.40 -13.16 -1.52
C ASN A 129 -6.20 -12.69 -0.69
N GLN A 130 -4.98 -12.85 -1.19
CA GLN A 130 -3.77 -12.39 -0.49
C GLN A 130 -3.73 -10.85 -0.37
N LEU A 131 -4.09 -10.13 -1.42
CA LEU A 131 -4.22 -8.67 -1.35
C LEU A 131 -5.33 -8.23 -0.38
N LYS A 132 -6.46 -8.95 -0.36
CA LYS A 132 -7.53 -8.72 0.61
C LYS A 132 -7.05 -8.85 2.03
N LEU A 133 -6.42 -9.98 2.38
CA LEU A 133 -5.91 -10.24 3.73
C LEU A 133 -4.85 -9.22 4.15
N THR A 134 -4.00 -8.79 3.22
CA THR A 134 -3.02 -7.73 3.45
C THR A 134 -3.74 -6.42 3.78
N ALA A 135 -4.69 -5.99 2.95
CA ALA A 135 -5.44 -4.74 3.14
C ALA A 135 -6.23 -4.73 4.47
N GLU A 136 -6.96 -5.81 4.76
CA GLU A 136 -7.72 -5.97 6.01
C GLU A 136 -6.83 -5.89 7.24
N GLY A 137 -5.65 -6.53 7.20
CA GLY A 137 -4.69 -6.48 8.29
C GLY A 137 -4.06 -5.11 8.48
N PHE A 138 -3.74 -4.37 7.40
CA PHE A 138 -3.27 -2.98 7.49
C PHE A 138 -4.38 -2.06 8.01
N LYS A 139 -5.64 -2.28 7.61
CA LYS A 139 -6.77 -1.55 8.20
C LYS A 139 -6.88 -1.79 9.69
N ALA A 140 -6.83 -3.04 10.13
CA ALA A 140 -6.93 -3.39 11.55
C ALA A 140 -5.81 -2.72 12.37
N GLY A 141 -4.57 -2.75 11.89
CA GLY A 141 -3.44 -2.07 12.56
C GLY A 141 -3.60 -0.55 12.59
N LEU A 142 -4.09 0.06 11.53
CA LEU A 142 -4.38 1.50 11.49
C LEU A 142 -5.51 1.87 12.46
N ASP A 143 -6.60 1.11 12.49
CA ASP A 143 -7.72 1.35 13.41
C ASP A 143 -7.27 1.22 14.88
N GLN A 144 -6.43 0.22 15.22
CA GLN A 144 -5.83 0.07 16.55
C GLN A 144 -4.98 1.28 16.92
N LEU A 145 -4.18 1.76 16.00
CA LEU A 145 -3.32 2.94 16.18
C LEU A 145 -4.18 4.19 16.45
N LEU A 146 -5.12 4.49 15.57
CA LEU A 146 -5.96 5.69 15.66
C LEU A 146 -6.88 5.69 16.88
N ALA A 147 -7.30 4.53 17.36
CA ALA A 147 -8.14 4.44 18.57
C ALA A 147 -7.41 4.85 19.85
N LYS A 148 -6.08 4.91 19.84
CA LYS A 148 -5.24 5.17 21.02
C LYS A 148 -4.46 6.50 20.95
N ILE A 149 -4.57 7.22 19.83
CA ILE A 149 -3.85 8.47 19.59
C ILE A 149 -4.85 9.63 19.55
N THR A 150 -4.51 10.73 20.19
CA THR A 150 -5.28 11.96 20.19
C THR A 150 -4.64 13.02 19.28
N GLU A 151 -5.41 14.04 18.89
CA GLU A 151 -4.88 15.20 18.15
C GLU A 151 -3.74 15.90 18.93
N LYS A 152 -3.82 15.90 20.25
CA LYS A 152 -2.78 16.46 21.11
C LYS A 152 -1.45 15.68 20.99
N ASP A 153 -1.52 14.36 20.94
CA ASP A 153 -0.34 13.50 20.78
C ASP A 153 0.34 13.77 19.42
N LEU A 154 -0.46 13.88 18.36
CA LEU A 154 0.04 14.23 17.02
C LEU A 154 0.67 15.63 16.96
N ALA A 155 0.06 16.61 17.63
CA ALA A 155 0.60 17.97 17.67
C ALA A 155 1.92 18.07 18.47
N GLN A 156 2.11 17.21 19.46
CA GLN A 156 3.30 17.22 20.34
C GLN A 156 4.45 16.34 19.81
N ASN A 157 4.17 15.35 18.99
CA ASN A 157 5.18 14.43 18.45
C ASN A 157 5.09 14.34 16.91
N LYS A 158 5.95 15.10 16.25
CA LYS A 158 6.00 15.14 14.77
C LYS A 158 6.29 13.76 14.16
N ARG A 159 7.16 12.96 14.81
CA ARG A 159 7.49 11.61 14.32
C ARG A 159 6.29 10.66 14.42
N LEU A 160 5.46 10.84 15.44
CA LEU A 160 4.19 10.11 15.55
C LEU A 160 3.21 10.52 14.45
N ALA A 161 3.10 11.81 14.16
CA ALA A 161 2.25 12.29 13.06
C ALA A 161 2.72 11.73 11.70
N GLU A 162 4.01 11.78 11.41
CA GLU A 162 4.60 11.18 10.20
C GLU A 162 4.34 9.66 10.13
N PHE A 163 4.43 8.96 11.25
CA PHE A 163 4.13 7.53 11.30
C PHE A 163 2.67 7.23 10.98
N VAL A 164 1.73 8.02 11.50
CA VAL A 164 0.30 7.89 11.19
C VAL A 164 0.02 8.15 9.71
N ASP A 165 0.66 9.16 9.13
CA ASP A 165 0.56 9.44 7.70
C ASP A 165 1.02 8.26 6.84
N ILE A 166 2.20 7.70 7.16
CA ILE A 166 2.75 6.53 6.46
C ILE A 166 1.84 5.31 6.62
N ALA A 167 1.34 5.06 7.83
CA ALA A 167 0.43 3.94 8.10
C ALA A 167 -0.88 4.10 7.30
N THR A 168 -1.43 5.32 7.25
CA THR A 168 -2.64 5.63 6.47
C THR A 168 -2.40 5.46 4.98
N ALA A 169 -1.28 6.00 4.45
CA ALA A 169 -0.92 5.87 3.05
C ALA A 169 -0.70 4.40 2.65
N THR A 170 -0.06 3.62 3.52
CA THR A 170 0.19 2.19 3.28
C THR A 170 -1.12 1.39 3.25
N TYR A 171 -2.04 1.69 4.17
CA TYR A 171 -3.39 1.10 4.11
C TYR A 171 -4.09 1.46 2.78
N CYS A 172 -4.08 2.72 2.39
CA CYS A 172 -4.70 3.15 1.13
C CYS A 172 -4.08 2.44 -0.08
N LEU A 173 -2.76 2.24 -0.07
CA LEU A 173 -2.04 1.53 -1.13
C LEU A 173 -2.54 0.08 -1.28
N PHE A 174 -2.58 -0.69 -0.20
CA PHE A 174 -3.00 -2.11 -0.26
C PHE A 174 -4.50 -2.26 -0.46
N GLN A 175 -5.31 -1.38 0.13
CA GLN A 175 -6.76 -1.40 -0.07
C GLN A 175 -7.12 -1.14 -1.54
N SER A 176 -6.51 -0.13 -2.15
CA SER A 176 -6.70 0.16 -3.57
C SER A 176 -6.18 -0.99 -4.44
N SER A 177 -5.02 -1.59 -4.11
CA SER A 177 -4.49 -2.74 -4.86
C SER A 177 -5.49 -3.91 -4.89
N TYR A 178 -6.13 -4.21 -3.77
CA TYR A 178 -7.20 -5.21 -3.70
C TYR A 178 -8.42 -4.80 -4.54
N GLN A 179 -8.92 -3.58 -4.35
CA GLN A 179 -10.11 -3.07 -5.05
C GLN A 179 -9.92 -3.04 -6.57
N GLN A 180 -8.77 -2.60 -7.05
CA GLN A 180 -8.42 -2.61 -8.47
C GLN A 180 -8.36 -4.03 -9.04
N THR A 181 -7.86 -4.99 -8.28
CA THR A 181 -7.85 -6.40 -8.70
C THR A 181 -9.27 -6.91 -8.85
N VAL A 182 -10.14 -6.68 -7.86
CA VAL A 182 -11.57 -7.05 -7.93
C VAL A 182 -12.27 -6.35 -9.09
N TYR A 183 -11.99 -5.05 -9.29
CA TYR A 183 -12.54 -4.27 -10.40
C TYR A 183 -12.16 -4.90 -11.75
N ASN A 184 -10.87 -5.14 -11.99
CA ASN A 184 -10.40 -5.67 -13.27
C ASN A 184 -10.89 -7.09 -13.55
N VAL A 185 -10.93 -7.96 -12.51
CA VAL A 185 -11.52 -9.31 -12.63
C VAL A 185 -12.99 -9.22 -13.01
N THR A 186 -13.76 -8.36 -12.32
CA THR A 186 -15.19 -8.22 -12.56
C THR A 186 -15.49 -7.58 -13.91
N ARG A 187 -14.73 -6.55 -14.31
CA ARG A 187 -14.86 -5.88 -15.61
C ARG A 187 -14.55 -6.82 -16.77
N ASN A 188 -13.45 -7.58 -16.70
CA ASN A 188 -13.10 -8.53 -17.76
C ASN A 188 -14.20 -9.60 -17.92
N ALA A 189 -14.73 -10.12 -16.80
CA ALA A 189 -15.85 -11.05 -16.83
C ALA A 189 -17.14 -10.40 -17.37
N TYR A 190 -17.38 -9.11 -17.06
CA TYR A 190 -18.53 -8.36 -17.58
C TYR A 190 -18.46 -8.18 -19.11
N ASP A 191 -17.29 -7.97 -19.67
CA ASP A 191 -17.11 -7.80 -21.12
C ASP A 191 -17.44 -9.08 -21.88
N GLU A 192 -17.23 -10.25 -21.30
CA GLU A 192 -17.48 -11.56 -21.91
C GLU A 192 -18.88 -12.12 -21.59
N GLU A 193 -19.57 -11.62 -20.56
CA GLU A 193 -20.87 -12.18 -20.11
C GLU A 193 -22.01 -11.73 -21.02
N THR A 194 -22.85 -12.66 -21.40
CA THR A 194 -24.04 -12.44 -22.25
C THR A 194 -25.36 -12.49 -21.50
N ASP A 195 -25.39 -13.10 -20.31
CA ASP A 195 -26.59 -13.16 -19.48
C ASP A 195 -26.86 -11.79 -18.84
N SER A 196 -28.04 -11.25 -19.08
CA SER A 196 -28.43 -9.91 -18.63
C SER A 196 -28.49 -9.76 -17.11
N GLN A 197 -28.89 -10.82 -16.39
CA GLN A 197 -28.99 -10.79 -14.94
C GLN A 197 -27.59 -10.82 -14.30
N LYS A 198 -26.69 -11.65 -14.81
CA LYS A 198 -25.31 -11.69 -14.35
C LYS A 198 -24.59 -10.38 -14.66
N ARG A 199 -24.79 -9.82 -15.86
CA ARG A 199 -24.25 -8.48 -16.20
C ARG A 199 -24.72 -7.41 -15.23
N ALA A 200 -26.00 -7.42 -14.84
CA ALA A 200 -26.52 -6.46 -13.86
C ALA A 200 -25.84 -6.60 -12.49
N GLN A 201 -25.59 -7.83 -12.03
CA GLN A 201 -24.85 -8.09 -10.78
C GLN A 201 -23.40 -7.62 -10.87
N MET A 202 -22.73 -7.88 -11.99
CA MET A 202 -21.34 -7.42 -12.20
C MET A 202 -21.28 -5.90 -12.28
N ARG A 203 -22.21 -5.22 -12.93
CA ARG A 203 -22.29 -3.75 -12.92
C ARG A 203 -22.42 -3.20 -11.50
N ALA A 204 -23.30 -3.76 -10.70
CA ALA A 204 -23.45 -3.33 -9.31
C ALA A 204 -22.13 -3.49 -8.53
N LYS A 205 -21.40 -4.59 -8.72
CA LYS A 205 -20.09 -4.81 -8.11
C LYS A 205 -19.05 -3.81 -8.63
N ILE A 206 -19.02 -3.51 -9.92
CA ILE A 206 -18.15 -2.50 -10.52
C ILE A 206 -18.43 -1.12 -9.90
N GLN A 207 -19.70 -0.71 -9.81
CA GLN A 207 -20.11 0.55 -9.18
C GLN A 207 -19.61 0.63 -7.74
N GLN A 208 -19.78 -0.43 -6.97
CA GLN A 208 -19.29 -0.51 -5.59
C GLN A 208 -17.77 -0.33 -5.50
N MET A 209 -17.01 -0.94 -6.43
CA MET A 209 -15.55 -0.79 -6.44
C MET A 209 -15.13 0.64 -6.83
N LEU A 210 -15.84 1.28 -7.75
CA LEU A 210 -15.58 2.66 -8.14
C LEU A 210 -15.83 3.64 -6.97
N ASP A 211 -16.92 3.45 -6.22
CA ASP A 211 -17.20 4.24 -5.02
C ASP A 211 -16.10 4.03 -3.95
N ALA A 212 -15.69 2.79 -3.72
CA ALA A 212 -14.65 2.45 -2.77
C ALA A 212 -13.27 3.04 -3.18
N GLU A 213 -12.94 3.06 -4.47
CA GLU A 213 -11.72 3.71 -4.97
C GLU A 213 -11.74 5.23 -4.80
N ILE A 214 -12.88 5.87 -4.96
CA ILE A 214 -13.06 7.30 -4.68
C ILE A 214 -12.76 7.59 -3.20
N GLU A 215 -13.33 6.80 -2.29
CA GLU A 215 -13.11 6.96 -0.84
C GLU A 215 -11.63 6.82 -0.47
N ILE A 216 -10.95 5.82 -1.03
CA ILE A 216 -9.53 5.59 -0.78
C ILE A 216 -8.66 6.70 -1.39
N ALA A 217 -8.97 7.16 -2.60
CA ALA A 217 -8.28 8.27 -3.23
C ALA A 217 -8.44 9.58 -2.42
N MET A 218 -9.63 9.85 -1.90
CA MET A 218 -9.89 10.99 -1.02
C MET A 218 -9.09 10.89 0.29
N LYS A 219 -9.04 9.71 0.90
CA LYS A 219 -8.25 9.47 2.13
C LYS A 219 -6.75 9.67 1.87
N MET A 220 -6.22 9.16 0.78
CA MET A 220 -4.82 9.36 0.40
C MET A 220 -4.53 10.84 0.09
N TYR A 221 -5.43 11.52 -0.62
CA TYR A 221 -5.33 12.96 -0.89
C TYR A 221 -5.21 13.77 0.40
N ALA A 222 -6.03 13.47 1.41
CA ALA A 222 -6.00 14.15 2.70
C ALA A 222 -4.63 14.06 3.41
N VAL A 223 -3.91 12.95 3.25
CA VAL A 223 -2.53 12.82 3.73
C VAL A 223 -1.57 13.64 2.87
N MET A 224 -1.68 13.53 1.54
CA MET A 224 -0.71 14.10 0.60
C MET A 224 -0.74 15.62 0.53
N ILE A 225 -1.82 16.29 0.94
CA ILE A 225 -1.88 17.76 0.96
C ILE A 225 -0.96 18.38 2.02
N HIS A 226 -0.60 17.65 3.07
CA HIS A 226 0.30 18.12 4.14
C HIS A 226 1.59 17.33 4.25
N ASN A 227 1.66 16.12 3.68
CA ASN A 227 2.87 15.30 3.65
C ASN A 227 3.31 15.02 2.22
N SER A 228 4.17 15.90 1.69
CA SER A 228 4.65 15.83 0.30
C SER A 228 5.64 14.70 0.03
N THR A 229 6.06 13.95 1.04
CA THR A 229 6.97 12.81 0.85
C THR A 229 6.24 11.54 0.44
N ILE A 230 4.93 11.49 0.64
CA ILE A 230 4.12 10.36 0.18
C ILE A 230 4.08 10.32 -1.35
N GLY A 231 4.39 9.15 -1.92
CA GLY A 231 4.48 8.94 -3.37
C GLY A 231 5.83 9.34 -3.99
N TYR A 232 6.73 9.96 -3.21
CA TYR A 232 8.07 10.33 -3.67
C TYR A 232 9.02 9.12 -3.61
N GLU A 233 9.84 9.01 -4.64
CA GLU A 233 10.93 8.06 -4.72
C GLU A 233 12.18 8.75 -5.29
N ALA A 234 13.31 8.58 -4.60
CA ALA A 234 14.51 9.39 -4.81
C ALA A 234 15.13 9.27 -6.22
N ALA A 235 15.01 8.10 -6.87
CA ALA A 235 15.61 7.85 -8.18
C ALA A 235 14.71 8.29 -9.34
N ASN A 236 13.38 8.16 -9.19
CA ASN A 236 12.40 8.41 -10.25
C ASN A 236 11.46 9.59 -9.93
N HIS A 237 11.75 10.37 -8.90
CA HIS A 237 10.92 11.47 -8.41
C HIS A 237 9.59 10.99 -7.82
N TYR A 238 8.44 11.50 -8.31
CA TYR A 238 7.14 11.08 -7.82
C TYR A 238 6.56 9.96 -8.68
N PHE A 239 6.18 8.85 -8.06
CA PHE A 239 5.31 7.84 -8.68
C PHE A 239 3.89 8.38 -8.81
N PHE A 240 3.44 9.09 -7.78
CA PHE A 240 2.13 9.73 -7.74
C PHE A 240 2.17 10.95 -6.80
N ASN A 241 1.20 11.82 -6.95
CA ASN A 241 1.05 13.03 -6.15
C ASN A 241 -0.44 13.32 -5.90
N LYS A 242 -0.74 14.39 -5.18
CA LYS A 242 -2.13 14.77 -4.88
C LYS A 242 -3.02 14.98 -6.11
N TYR A 243 -2.45 15.40 -7.23
CA TYR A 243 -3.21 15.60 -8.47
C TYR A 243 -3.60 14.27 -9.12
N SER A 244 -2.75 13.24 -9.00
CA SER A 244 -3.09 11.89 -9.43
C SER A 244 -4.29 11.31 -8.67
N MET A 245 -4.45 11.68 -7.38
CA MET A 245 -5.65 11.31 -6.62
C MET A 245 -6.91 12.00 -7.16
N MET A 246 -6.79 13.27 -7.56
CA MET A 246 -7.91 14.00 -8.20
C MET A 246 -8.28 13.38 -9.55
N GLU A 247 -7.29 13.04 -10.37
CA GLU A 247 -7.50 12.33 -11.64
C GLU A 247 -8.21 10.99 -11.42
N LYS A 248 -7.81 10.22 -10.41
CA LYS A 248 -8.45 8.95 -10.06
C LYS A 248 -9.93 9.17 -9.71
N ILE A 249 -10.25 10.17 -8.89
CA ILE A 249 -11.64 10.48 -8.52
C ILE A 249 -12.46 10.81 -9.77
N ILE A 250 -11.96 11.69 -10.63
CA ILE A 250 -12.63 12.08 -11.89
C ILE A 250 -12.80 10.86 -12.80
N CYS A 251 -11.78 10.02 -12.92
CA CYS A 251 -11.82 8.78 -13.70
C CYS A 251 -12.92 7.84 -13.18
N CYS A 252 -12.97 7.60 -11.88
CA CYS A 252 -14.00 6.75 -11.27
C CYS A 252 -15.41 7.31 -11.48
N GLU A 253 -15.62 8.63 -11.29
CA GLU A 253 -16.92 9.27 -11.53
C GLU A 253 -17.34 9.16 -13.01
N TYR A 254 -16.41 9.33 -13.94
CA TYR A 254 -16.69 9.09 -15.35
C TYR A 254 -17.11 7.64 -15.62
N LEU A 255 -16.35 6.68 -15.11
CA LEU A 255 -16.65 5.25 -15.30
C LEU A 255 -17.99 4.84 -14.70
N LYS A 256 -18.40 5.44 -13.58
CA LYS A 256 -19.76 5.23 -13.03
C LYS A 256 -20.85 5.55 -14.04
N THR A 257 -20.65 6.52 -14.92
CA THR A 257 -21.63 6.83 -15.99
C THR A 257 -21.65 5.78 -17.09
N ARG A 258 -20.55 5.04 -17.28
CA ARG A 258 -20.41 4.01 -18.31
C ARG A 258 -21.03 2.66 -17.92
N PHE A 259 -21.09 2.40 -16.61
CA PHE A 259 -21.67 1.19 -16.02
C PHE A 259 -23.06 1.42 -15.39
N GLN A 260 -23.86 2.35 -15.90
CA GLN A 260 -25.23 2.58 -15.46
C GLN A 260 -26.24 1.54 -15.97
#